data_a2f83d4259d358c2f179e9c35f91edb6
#
_entry.id   a2f83d4259d358c2f179e9c35f91edb6
#
_cell.length_a   1.000
_cell.length_b   1.000
_cell.length_c   1.000
_cell.angle_alpha   90.00
_cell.angle_beta   90.00
_cell.angle_gamma   90.00
#
_symmetry.space_group_name_H-M   'P 1'
#
loop_
_entity.id
_entity.type
_entity.pdbx_description
1 polymer ?
#
loop_
_entity_poly.entity_id
_entity_poly.type
_entity_poly.pdbx_seq_one_letter_code
_entity_poly.pdbx_strand_id
1 'polypeptide(L)'
;MGNRNKDIEELFEQKNLLESKIKMTKQIIADLEKLKQDEFNFCFVDLNPYKDERLVQSELGMIPEGWIVGTFTDLLKVYKQKTENINLDKVLETSYQFSHYVYYAWKAKCDQGITTGFENEQVLIPDEIGLTYYEEQAGIWQTIKQKEEAKLSCLLKKRKYLLLMLETLEKATPK
;
A
#
# COMPACT_ATOMS: atom_id res chain seq x y z
N MET A 1 -31.25 26.40 30.16
CA MET A 1 -31.75 25.18 29.47
C MET A 1 -31.61 25.26 27.94
N GLY A 2 -31.92 26.37 27.30
CA GLY A 2 -31.83 26.48 25.83
C GLY A 2 -30.43 26.37 25.23
N ASN A 3 -29.38 26.73 25.96
CA ASN A 3 -27.99 26.73 25.42
C ASN A 3 -27.41 25.30 25.32
N ARG A 4 -27.70 24.46 26.27
CA ARG A 4 -27.12 23.11 26.40
C ARG A 4 -27.61 22.13 25.32
N ASN A 5 -28.90 22.12 25.01
CA ASN A 5 -29.42 21.29 23.92
C ASN A 5 -28.82 21.69 22.58
N LYS A 6 -28.63 22.99 22.38
CA LYS A 6 -27.97 23.53 21.21
C LYS A 6 -26.52 23.08 21.12
N ASP A 7 -25.79 23.11 22.25
CA ASP A 7 -24.39 22.64 22.32
C ASP A 7 -24.29 21.13 21.98
N ILE A 8 -25.23 20.32 22.46
CA ILE A 8 -25.29 18.88 22.15
C ILE A 8 -25.58 18.67 20.65
N GLU A 9 -26.52 19.39 20.08
CA GLU A 9 -26.85 19.31 18.64
C GLU A 9 -25.63 19.68 17.79
N GLU A 10 -24.94 20.77 18.10
CA GLU A 10 -23.72 21.20 17.41
C GLU A 10 -22.61 20.14 17.49
N LEU A 11 -22.44 19.47 18.64
CA LEU A 11 -21.46 18.40 18.80
C LEU A 11 -21.84 17.14 17.99
N PHE A 12 -23.13 16.83 17.87
CA PHE A 12 -23.59 15.73 16.99
C PHE A 12 -23.34 16.04 15.53
N GLU A 13 -23.56 17.25 15.07
CA GLU A 13 -23.25 17.66 13.70
C GLU A 13 -21.74 17.57 13.42
N GLN A 14 -20.91 18.05 14.35
CA GLN A 14 -19.45 17.93 14.26
C GLN A 14 -19.00 16.47 14.22
N LYS A 15 -19.62 15.59 15.02
CA LYS A 15 -19.37 14.14 15.00
C LYS A 15 -19.67 13.54 13.64
N ASN A 16 -20.83 13.84 13.06
CA ASN A 16 -21.24 13.31 11.76
C ASN A 16 -20.31 13.77 10.63
N LEU A 17 -19.90 15.04 10.65
CA LEU A 17 -18.92 15.58 9.70
C LEU A 17 -17.57 14.89 9.86
N LEU A 18 -17.14 14.65 11.09
CA LEU A 18 -15.87 13.99 11.40
C LEU A 18 -15.87 12.52 10.95
N GLU A 19 -16.96 11.77 11.18
CA GLU A 19 -17.11 10.39 10.70
C GLU A 19 -17.07 10.31 9.17
N SER A 20 -17.68 11.28 8.48
CA SER A 20 -17.60 11.38 7.03
C SER A 20 -16.17 11.59 6.54
N LYS A 21 -15.42 12.50 7.17
CA LYS A 21 -14.00 12.74 6.85
C LYS A 21 -13.13 11.52 7.10
N ILE A 22 -13.37 10.78 8.20
CA ILE A 22 -12.67 9.53 8.52
C ILE A 22 -12.92 8.49 7.43
N LYS A 23 -14.18 8.31 7.03
CA LYS A 23 -14.55 7.37 5.97
C LYS A 23 -13.87 7.71 4.64
N MET A 24 -13.89 8.97 4.23
CA MET A 24 -13.23 9.44 3.00
C MET A 24 -11.71 9.22 3.05
N THR A 25 -11.07 9.54 4.16
CA THR A 25 -9.62 9.36 4.32
C THR A 25 -9.22 7.89 4.26
N LYS A 26 -10.00 7.00 4.88
CA LYS A 26 -9.80 5.55 4.77
C LYS A 26 -9.93 5.05 3.32
N GLN A 27 -10.89 5.58 2.59
CA GLN A 27 -11.09 5.22 1.18
C GLN A 27 -9.89 5.67 0.33
N ILE A 28 -9.40 6.90 0.52
CA ILE A 28 -8.22 7.41 -0.19
C ILE A 28 -6.99 6.52 0.07
N ILE A 29 -6.78 6.09 1.32
CA ILE A 29 -5.67 5.18 1.67
C ILE A 29 -5.81 3.84 0.93
N ALA A 30 -7.01 3.27 0.88
CA ALA A 30 -7.27 2.03 0.16
C ALA A 30 -7.08 2.18 -1.35
N ASP A 31 -7.51 3.30 -1.93
CA ASP A 31 -7.35 3.59 -3.36
C ASP A 31 -5.87 3.77 -3.73
N LEU A 32 -5.05 4.38 -2.85
CA LEU A 32 -3.61 4.51 -3.05
C LEU A 32 -2.89 3.15 -3.03
N GLU A 33 -3.29 2.22 -2.17
CA GLU A 33 -2.77 0.85 -2.17
C GLU A 33 -3.11 0.13 -3.49
N LYS A 34 -4.35 0.28 -3.93
CA LYS A 34 -4.79 -0.29 -5.21
C LYS A 34 -4.02 0.29 -6.39
N LEU A 35 -3.80 1.61 -6.41
CA LEU A 35 -3.02 2.27 -7.46
C LEU A 35 -1.60 1.70 -7.58
N LYS A 36 -0.93 1.43 -6.48
CA LYS A 36 0.41 0.81 -6.52
C LYS A 36 0.40 -0.58 -7.13
N GLN A 37 -0.60 -1.39 -6.80
CA GLN A 37 -0.77 -2.72 -7.38
C GLN A 37 -1.14 -2.64 -8.88
N ASP A 38 -2.04 -1.74 -9.24
CA ASP A 38 -2.47 -1.54 -10.63
C ASP A 38 -1.30 -1.06 -11.49
N GLU A 39 -0.46 -0.16 -10.98
CA GLU A 39 0.77 0.30 -11.66
C GLU A 39 1.77 -0.84 -11.83
N PHE A 40 1.96 -1.68 -10.81
CA PHE A 40 2.81 -2.86 -10.93
C PHE A 40 2.30 -3.80 -12.04
N ASN A 41 1.02 -4.09 -12.04
CA ASN A 41 0.42 -4.97 -13.06
C ASN A 41 0.55 -4.36 -14.46
N PHE A 42 0.26 -3.08 -14.61
CA PHE A 42 0.38 -2.34 -15.87
C PHE A 42 1.80 -2.39 -16.43
N CYS A 43 2.81 -2.21 -15.59
CA CYS A 43 4.21 -2.17 -16.01
C CYS A 43 4.82 -3.56 -16.20
N PHE A 44 4.53 -4.53 -15.32
CA PHE A 44 5.31 -5.77 -15.23
C PHE A 44 4.53 -7.06 -15.47
N VAL A 45 3.21 -7.01 -15.44
CA VAL A 45 2.35 -8.14 -15.85
C VAL A 45 1.89 -7.93 -17.29
N ASP A 46 1.35 -6.75 -17.59
CA ASP A 46 0.82 -6.43 -18.92
C ASP A 46 1.89 -5.87 -19.87
N LEU A 47 3.03 -5.45 -19.33
CA LEU A 47 4.16 -4.84 -20.07
C LEU A 47 3.73 -3.65 -20.96
N ASN A 48 2.72 -2.90 -20.54
CA ASN A 48 2.12 -1.85 -21.34
C ASN A 48 3.11 -0.75 -21.77
N PRO A 49 4.01 -0.25 -20.91
CA PRO A 49 4.98 0.78 -21.31
C PRO A 49 6.04 0.28 -22.30
N TYR A 50 6.20 -1.04 -22.42
CA TYR A 50 7.29 -1.71 -23.16
C TYR A 50 6.82 -2.39 -24.43
N LYS A 51 5.57 -2.18 -24.87
CA LYS A 51 5.00 -2.84 -26.06
C LYS A 51 5.73 -2.52 -27.37
N ASP A 52 6.34 -1.35 -27.45
CA ASP A 52 7.09 -0.89 -28.61
C ASP A 52 8.60 -1.21 -28.53
N GLU A 53 9.02 -1.84 -27.42
CA GLU A 53 10.41 -2.26 -27.25
C GLU A 53 10.66 -3.62 -27.89
N ARG A 54 11.93 -3.92 -28.12
CA ARG A 54 12.32 -5.27 -28.58
C ARG A 54 12.06 -6.29 -27.48
N LEU A 55 11.19 -7.25 -27.79
CA LEU A 55 10.84 -8.33 -26.90
C LEU A 55 11.61 -9.61 -27.24
N VAL A 56 11.96 -10.36 -26.21
CA VAL A 56 12.62 -11.68 -26.32
C VAL A 56 11.79 -12.75 -25.59
N GLN A 57 11.87 -13.97 -26.10
CA GLN A 57 11.18 -15.10 -25.47
C GLN A 57 11.86 -15.50 -24.16
N SER A 58 11.08 -15.71 -23.13
CA SER A 58 11.52 -16.22 -21.82
C SER A 58 10.61 -17.33 -21.29
N GLU A 59 10.91 -17.87 -20.13
CA GLU A 59 10.09 -18.86 -19.41
C GLU A 59 8.76 -18.25 -18.93
N LEU A 60 8.70 -16.92 -18.73
CA LEU A 60 7.49 -16.19 -18.37
C LEU A 60 6.77 -15.56 -19.57
N GLY A 61 7.15 -15.91 -20.79
CA GLY A 61 6.61 -15.34 -22.04
C GLY A 61 7.53 -14.30 -22.63
N MET A 62 6.98 -13.40 -23.44
CA MET A 62 7.73 -12.31 -24.07
C MET A 62 8.05 -11.22 -23.04
N ILE A 63 9.34 -10.89 -22.92
CA ILE A 63 9.81 -9.85 -22.00
C ILE A 63 10.71 -8.85 -22.76
N PRO A 64 10.87 -7.61 -22.29
CA PRO A 64 11.80 -6.66 -22.88
C PRO A 64 13.23 -7.18 -22.94
N GLU A 65 13.95 -6.87 -24.02
CA GLU A 65 15.36 -7.24 -24.16
C GLU A 65 16.19 -6.62 -23.01
N GLY A 66 17.05 -7.41 -22.41
CA GLY A 66 17.87 -7.00 -21.25
C GLY A 66 17.25 -7.31 -19.89
N TRP A 67 15.96 -7.66 -19.86
CA TRP A 67 15.34 -8.17 -18.65
C TRP A 67 15.59 -9.68 -18.52
N ILE A 68 15.57 -10.19 -17.29
CA ILE A 68 15.82 -11.61 -17.02
C ILE A 68 14.71 -12.22 -16.18
N VAL A 69 14.59 -13.54 -16.25
CA VAL A 69 13.79 -14.34 -15.32
C VAL A 69 14.71 -14.96 -14.29
N GLY A 70 14.38 -14.84 -13.03
CA GLY A 70 15.15 -15.40 -11.92
C GLY A 70 14.24 -15.82 -10.77
N THR A 71 14.85 -16.07 -9.63
CA THR A 71 14.14 -16.36 -8.39
C THR A 71 13.99 -15.12 -7.52
N PHE A 72 13.18 -15.19 -6.45
CA PHE A 72 13.15 -14.12 -5.44
C PHE A 72 14.53 -13.91 -4.78
N THR A 73 15.31 -14.96 -4.62
CA THR A 73 16.68 -14.84 -4.11
C THR A 73 17.56 -14.01 -5.04
N ASP A 74 17.44 -14.22 -6.36
CA ASP A 74 18.16 -13.41 -7.35
C ASP A 74 17.69 -11.95 -7.34
N LEU A 75 16.40 -11.72 -7.24
CA LEU A 75 15.84 -10.38 -7.12
C LEU A 75 16.33 -9.66 -5.84
N LEU A 76 16.38 -10.34 -4.71
CA LEU A 76 16.91 -9.77 -3.46
C LEU A 76 18.38 -9.35 -3.59
N LYS A 77 19.19 -10.09 -4.35
CA LYS A 77 20.60 -9.70 -4.62
C LYS A 77 20.71 -8.40 -5.39
N VAL A 78 19.80 -8.12 -6.32
CA VAL A 78 19.75 -6.83 -7.03
C VAL A 78 19.61 -5.66 -6.05
N TYR A 79 18.86 -5.85 -5.00
CA TYR A 79 18.66 -4.86 -3.92
C TYR A 79 19.69 -4.98 -2.80
N LYS A 80 20.77 -5.74 -3.01
CA LYS A 80 21.87 -5.95 -2.04
C LYS A 80 21.39 -6.46 -0.67
N GLN A 81 20.33 -7.25 -0.68
CA GLN A 81 19.81 -7.88 0.53
C GLN A 81 20.56 -9.18 0.82
N LYS A 82 20.69 -9.50 2.11
CA LYS A 82 21.24 -10.78 2.55
C LYS A 82 20.32 -11.92 2.10
N THR A 83 20.90 -12.96 1.52
CA THR A 83 20.15 -14.12 0.98
C THR A 83 20.51 -15.46 1.63
N GLU A 84 21.53 -15.48 2.50
CA GLU A 84 21.98 -16.68 3.19
C GLU A 84 21.37 -16.79 4.59
N ASN A 85 20.89 -17.98 4.93
CA ASN A 85 20.31 -18.28 6.25
C ASN A 85 19.16 -17.35 6.66
N ILE A 86 18.33 -16.94 5.69
CA ILE A 86 17.15 -16.11 5.91
C ILE A 86 15.86 -16.93 5.83
N ASN A 87 14.82 -16.45 6.50
CA ASN A 87 13.46 -16.89 6.20
C ASN A 87 12.94 -16.04 5.03
N LEU A 88 12.95 -16.61 3.83
CA LEU A 88 12.59 -15.90 2.60
C LEU A 88 11.16 -15.36 2.67
N ASP A 89 10.19 -16.18 3.10
CA ASP A 89 8.78 -15.78 3.17
C ASP A 89 8.60 -14.53 4.04
N LYS A 90 9.29 -14.49 5.18
CA LYS A 90 9.24 -13.35 6.10
C LYS A 90 9.92 -12.10 5.53
N VAL A 91 11.03 -12.27 4.82
CA VAL A 91 11.69 -11.14 4.13
C VAL A 91 10.81 -10.57 3.05
N LEU A 92 10.14 -11.40 2.26
CA LEU A 92 9.25 -10.96 1.20
C LEU A 92 8.02 -10.24 1.76
N GLU A 93 7.41 -10.75 2.81
CA GLU A 93 6.27 -10.12 3.49
C GLU A 93 6.56 -8.69 3.96
N THR A 94 7.81 -8.42 4.38
CA THR A 94 8.25 -7.11 4.87
C THR A 94 9.08 -6.32 3.86
N SER A 95 9.18 -6.79 2.62
CA SER A 95 10.07 -6.22 1.58
C SER A 95 9.71 -4.79 1.16
N TYR A 96 8.49 -4.32 1.43
CA TYR A 96 8.11 -2.92 1.22
C TYR A 96 9.03 -1.92 1.95
N GLN A 97 9.78 -2.36 2.96
CA GLN A 97 10.73 -1.54 3.71
C GLN A 97 11.95 -1.13 2.87
N PHE A 98 12.32 -1.90 1.85
CA PHE A 98 13.46 -1.60 0.99
C PHE A 98 13.13 -1.58 -0.51
N SER A 99 12.03 -2.19 -0.95
CA SER A 99 11.64 -2.22 -2.36
C SER A 99 10.15 -2.41 -2.53
N HIS A 100 9.50 -1.51 -3.22
CA HIS A 100 8.11 -1.66 -3.64
C HIS A 100 7.99 -2.76 -4.69
N TYR A 101 8.95 -2.88 -5.62
CA TYR A 101 8.93 -3.90 -6.66
C TYR A 101 8.92 -5.32 -6.07
N VAL A 102 9.84 -5.63 -5.18
CA VAL A 102 9.92 -6.94 -4.51
C VAL A 102 8.60 -7.26 -3.79
N TYR A 103 8.06 -6.30 -3.06
CA TYR A 103 6.80 -6.47 -2.33
C TYR A 103 5.62 -6.78 -3.26
N TYR A 104 5.46 -6.02 -4.35
CA TYR A 104 4.34 -6.25 -5.26
C TYR A 104 4.53 -7.47 -6.16
N ALA A 105 5.76 -7.85 -6.49
CA ALA A 105 6.06 -9.12 -7.14
C ALA A 105 5.65 -10.30 -6.24
N TRP A 106 5.99 -10.25 -4.96
CA TRP A 106 5.55 -11.23 -3.97
C TRP A 106 4.02 -11.25 -3.81
N LYS A 107 3.39 -10.09 -3.66
CA LYS A 107 1.94 -9.95 -3.52
C LYS A 107 1.20 -10.50 -4.73
N ALA A 108 1.68 -10.27 -5.94
CA ALA A 108 1.11 -10.83 -7.16
C ALA A 108 1.11 -12.37 -7.14
N LYS A 109 2.15 -13.01 -6.58
CA LYS A 109 2.19 -14.46 -6.36
C LYS A 109 1.18 -14.91 -5.30
N CYS A 110 1.05 -14.16 -4.22
CA CYS A 110 0.01 -14.42 -3.20
C CYS A 110 -1.40 -14.36 -3.79
N ASP A 111 -1.68 -13.40 -4.65
CA ASP A 111 -2.96 -13.25 -5.34
C ASP A 111 -3.25 -14.42 -6.30
N GLN A 112 -2.22 -15.12 -6.77
CA GLN A 112 -2.32 -16.37 -7.53
C GLN A 112 -2.51 -17.62 -6.64
N GLY A 113 -2.59 -17.46 -5.32
CA GLY A 113 -2.79 -18.53 -4.34
C GLY A 113 -1.51 -19.18 -3.80
N ILE A 114 -0.32 -18.61 -4.09
CA ILE A 114 0.96 -19.09 -3.55
C ILE A 114 1.14 -18.49 -2.16
N THR A 115 1.26 -19.35 -1.15
CA THR A 115 1.38 -18.94 0.26
C THR A 115 2.72 -19.32 0.90
N THR A 116 3.43 -20.26 0.30
CA THR A 116 4.74 -20.77 0.73
C THR A 116 5.54 -21.26 -0.49
N GLY A 117 6.81 -21.56 -0.30
CA GLY A 117 7.65 -22.13 -1.37
C GLY A 117 8.10 -21.08 -2.39
N PHE A 118 8.18 -19.82 -1.99
CA PHE A 118 8.58 -18.72 -2.88
C PHE A 118 10.00 -18.87 -3.44
N GLU A 119 10.85 -19.69 -2.83
CA GLU A 119 12.18 -20.03 -3.34
C GLU A 119 12.12 -20.76 -4.70
N ASN A 120 11.00 -21.40 -5.02
CA ASN A 120 10.78 -22.11 -6.28
C ASN A 120 10.06 -21.25 -7.33
N GLU A 121 9.61 -20.05 -6.95
CA GLU A 121 8.86 -19.18 -7.83
C GLU A 121 9.78 -18.36 -8.73
N GLN A 122 9.44 -18.35 -10.01
CA GLN A 122 10.10 -17.50 -10.99
C GLN A 122 9.48 -16.10 -10.97
N VAL A 123 10.34 -15.10 -11.04
CA VAL A 123 9.95 -13.70 -11.11
C VAL A 123 10.70 -12.99 -12.24
N LEU A 124 10.06 -11.98 -12.79
CA LEU A 124 10.68 -11.06 -13.73
C LEU A 124 11.64 -10.15 -12.97
N ILE A 125 12.84 -9.97 -13.49
CA ILE A 125 13.84 -9.03 -12.97
C ILE A 125 14.10 -8.00 -14.07
N PRO A 126 13.44 -6.83 -14.01
CA PRO A 126 13.66 -5.74 -14.94
C PRO A 126 15.09 -5.23 -14.87
N ASP A 127 15.51 -4.48 -15.89
CA ASP A 127 16.76 -3.74 -15.85
C ASP A 127 16.72 -2.60 -14.82
N GLU A 128 17.85 -1.98 -14.57
CA GLU A 128 17.98 -0.90 -13.60
C GLU A 128 17.06 0.28 -13.91
N ILE A 129 16.83 0.58 -15.19
CA ILE A 129 15.97 1.69 -15.62
C ILE A 129 14.50 1.39 -15.25
N GLY A 130 14.00 0.20 -15.57
CA GLY A 130 12.63 -0.21 -15.25
C GLY A 130 12.39 -0.28 -13.74
N LEU A 131 13.34 -0.82 -12.97
CA LEU A 131 13.26 -0.86 -11.51
C LEU A 131 13.28 0.54 -10.89
N THR A 132 14.19 1.40 -11.30
CA THR A 132 14.30 2.78 -10.78
C THR A 132 13.04 3.57 -11.05
N TYR A 133 12.52 3.50 -12.27
CA TYR A 133 11.27 4.18 -12.62
C TYR A 133 10.11 3.77 -11.71
N TYR A 134 9.93 2.47 -11.52
CA TYR A 134 8.85 1.96 -10.68
C TYR A 134 9.01 2.35 -9.21
N GLU A 135 10.23 2.24 -8.65
CA GLU A 135 10.51 2.62 -7.27
C GLU A 135 10.23 4.12 -7.01
N GLU A 136 10.55 4.98 -7.98
CA GLU A 136 10.25 6.41 -7.89
C GLU A 136 8.74 6.67 -7.90
N GLN A 137 7.99 6.05 -8.81
CA GLN A 137 6.54 6.20 -8.88
C GLN A 137 5.85 5.66 -7.63
N ALA A 138 6.20 4.45 -7.20
CA ALA A 138 5.67 3.86 -5.99
C ALA A 138 6.01 4.67 -4.73
N GLY A 139 7.20 5.28 -4.69
CA GLY A 139 7.64 6.18 -3.62
C GLY A 139 6.78 7.43 -3.50
N ILE A 140 6.34 8.00 -4.63
CA ILE A 140 5.40 9.14 -4.66
C ILE A 140 4.07 8.74 -4.02
N TRP A 141 3.48 7.62 -4.46
CA TRP A 141 2.22 7.12 -3.89
C TRP A 141 2.34 6.79 -2.40
N GLN A 142 3.48 6.22 -1.98
CA GLN A 142 3.75 5.93 -0.58
C GLN A 142 3.82 7.20 0.28
N THR A 143 4.45 8.26 -0.22
CA THR A 143 4.52 9.55 0.48
C THR A 143 3.13 10.17 0.67
N ILE A 144 2.28 10.12 -0.36
CA ILE A 144 0.90 10.59 -0.28
C ILE A 144 0.11 9.76 0.74
N LYS A 145 0.25 8.44 0.70
CA LYS A 145 -0.41 7.52 1.65
C LYS A 145 -0.03 7.84 3.10
N GLN A 146 1.25 8.04 3.39
CA GLN A 146 1.72 8.38 4.74
C GLN A 146 1.11 9.69 5.25
N LYS A 147 0.92 10.68 4.40
CA LYS A 147 0.24 11.94 4.76
C LYS A 147 -1.23 11.70 5.10
N GLU A 148 -1.93 10.86 4.33
CA GLU A 148 -3.33 10.53 4.61
C GLU A 148 -3.47 9.66 5.87
N GLU A 149 -2.54 8.76 6.15
CA GLU A 149 -2.49 7.99 7.41
C GLU A 149 -2.27 8.88 8.63
N ALA A 150 -1.38 9.88 8.54
CA ALA A 150 -1.18 10.86 9.60
C ALA A 150 -2.44 11.71 9.82
N LYS A 151 -3.11 12.13 8.76
CA LYS A 151 -4.40 12.82 8.82
C LYS A 151 -5.48 11.95 9.48
N LEU A 152 -5.58 10.69 9.10
CA LEU A 152 -6.51 9.73 9.70
C LEU A 152 -6.26 9.61 11.21
N SER A 153 -5.02 9.45 11.63
CA SER A 153 -4.64 9.40 13.06
C SER A 153 -5.12 10.64 13.82
N CYS A 154 -4.94 11.83 13.24
CA CYS A 154 -5.42 13.08 13.83
C CYS A 154 -6.96 13.12 13.93
N LEU A 155 -7.67 12.71 12.89
CA LEU A 155 -9.14 12.65 12.87
C LEU A 155 -9.68 11.67 13.94
N LEU A 156 -9.05 10.51 14.10
CA LEU A 156 -9.42 9.52 15.13
C LEU A 156 -9.22 10.05 16.55
N LYS A 157 -8.14 10.80 16.79
CA LYS A 157 -7.94 11.49 18.09
C LYS A 157 -9.03 12.52 18.34
N LYS A 158 -9.35 13.36 17.35
CA LYS A 158 -10.44 14.35 17.48
C LYS A 158 -11.78 13.68 17.76
N ARG A 159 -12.09 12.57 17.08
CA ARG A 159 -13.29 11.78 17.34
C ARG A 159 -13.38 11.31 18.79
N LYS A 160 -12.28 10.78 19.31
CA LYS A 160 -12.20 10.33 20.71
C LYS A 160 -12.54 11.45 21.69
N TYR A 161 -11.95 12.63 21.51
CA TYR A 161 -12.24 13.78 22.38
C TYR A 161 -13.69 14.25 22.27
N LEU A 162 -14.24 14.29 21.05
CA LEU A 162 -15.62 14.69 20.82
C LEU A 162 -16.62 13.75 21.50
N LEU A 163 -16.38 12.43 21.42
CA LEU A 163 -17.19 11.42 22.09
C LEU A 163 -17.16 11.57 23.61
N LEU A 164 -15.98 11.86 24.19
CA LEU A 164 -15.86 12.13 25.62
C LEU A 164 -16.63 13.39 26.05
N MET A 165 -16.61 14.45 25.24
CA MET A 165 -17.40 15.65 25.50
C MET A 165 -18.89 15.37 25.48
N LEU A 166 -19.39 14.64 24.48
CA LEU A 166 -20.79 14.26 24.38
C LEU A 166 -21.22 13.42 25.59
N GLU A 167 -20.46 12.40 25.95
CA GLU A 167 -20.73 11.54 27.11
C GLU A 167 -20.77 12.33 28.42
N THR A 168 -19.87 13.32 28.59
CA THR A 168 -19.84 14.18 29.77
C THR A 168 -21.09 15.04 29.86
N LEU A 169 -21.54 15.63 28.74
CA LEU A 169 -22.74 16.44 28.69
C LEU A 169 -24.03 15.62 28.91
N GLU A 170 -24.10 14.42 28.37
CA GLU A 170 -25.23 13.50 28.57
C GLU A 170 -25.35 13.07 30.06
N LYS A 171 -24.23 12.69 30.70
CA LYS A 171 -24.20 12.29 32.13
C LYS A 171 -24.56 13.43 33.07
N ALA A 172 -24.27 14.66 32.72
CA ALA A 172 -24.59 15.85 33.52
C ALA A 172 -26.06 16.27 33.35
N THR A 173 -26.90 15.53 32.60
CA THR A 173 -28.33 15.81 32.45
C THR A 173 -29.07 15.18 33.62
N PRO A 174 -29.67 15.94 34.56
CA PRO A 174 -30.49 15.36 35.61
C PRO A 174 -31.72 14.69 35.00
N LYS A 175 -32.03 13.47 35.48
CA LYS A 175 -33.28 12.78 35.11
C LYS A 175 -34.48 13.55 35.53
#